data_a359744ee8233b727027153aedd6c0a4
#
_entry.id   a359744ee8233b727027153aedd6c0a4
#
_cell.length_a   1.000
_cell.length_b   1.000
_cell.length_c   1.000
_cell.angle_alpha   90.00
_cell.angle_beta   90.00
_cell.angle_gamma   90.00
#
_symmetry.space_group_name_H-M   'P 1'
#
loop_
_entity.id
_entity.type
_entity.pdbx_description
1 polymer ?
#
loop_
_entity_poly.entity_id
_entity_poly.type
_entity_poly.pdbx_seq_one_letter_code
_entity_poly.pdbx_strand_id
1 'polypeptide(L)'
;MSGGRQTEEAAERLLREAGALLEGHFQLASGRHSGVYVEKFRLLERPPQTDALCRMIADWARELSPQVVAGPTTGGIIVSYEVARHLGLRSIFAENAERGGRSFQRGFTIAPGERVLIVDDVLTTGGSVRDVLEAVRAAGGEPLAVAVLIDRSGGKSNGSVGADFGVPFFSCLALDLPSYESADCPLCEQGLPLTIT
;
A
#
# COMPACT_ATOMS: atom_id res chain seq x y z
N MET A 1 21.65 5.42 -7.18
CA MET A 1 20.70 6.48 -6.80
C MET A 1 19.78 6.95 -7.94
N SER A 2 20.01 6.59 -9.22
CA SER A 2 19.12 6.96 -10.35
C SER A 2 17.87 6.08 -10.50
N GLY A 3 17.93 4.81 -10.12
CA GLY A 3 16.83 3.85 -10.31
C GLY A 3 15.56 4.18 -9.50
N GLY A 4 15.69 4.62 -8.27
CA GLY A 4 14.54 4.94 -7.41
C GLY A 4 13.70 6.10 -7.95
N ARG A 5 14.34 7.16 -8.47
CA ARG A 5 13.62 8.31 -9.05
C ARG A 5 12.85 7.93 -10.31
N GLN A 6 13.44 7.11 -11.19
CA GLN A 6 12.77 6.64 -12.40
C GLN A 6 11.54 5.76 -12.07
N THR A 7 11.62 4.94 -11.04
CA THR A 7 10.50 4.12 -10.56
C THR A 7 9.37 5.02 -10.05
N GLU A 8 9.66 6.03 -9.22
CA GLU A 8 8.65 6.97 -8.70
C GLU A 8 7.97 7.77 -9.83
N GLU A 9 8.74 8.30 -10.79
CA GLU A 9 8.20 9.05 -11.94
C GLU A 9 7.29 8.17 -12.80
N ALA A 10 7.67 6.92 -13.03
CA ALA A 10 6.85 5.97 -13.77
C ALA A 10 5.56 5.62 -13.00
N ALA A 11 5.66 5.40 -11.69
CA ALA A 11 4.51 5.10 -10.84
C ALA A 11 3.53 6.29 -10.78
N GLU A 12 4.01 7.51 -10.60
CA GLU A 12 3.17 8.71 -10.60
C GLU A 12 2.42 8.88 -11.92
N ARG A 13 3.09 8.67 -13.05
CA ARG A 13 2.45 8.71 -14.38
C ARG A 13 1.32 7.69 -14.47
N LEU A 14 1.54 6.44 -14.05
CA LEU A 14 0.51 5.40 -14.07
C LEU A 14 -0.71 5.74 -13.21
N LEU A 15 -0.49 6.35 -12.04
CA LEU A 15 -1.59 6.81 -11.20
C LEU A 15 -2.40 7.96 -11.85
N ARG A 16 -1.71 8.89 -12.52
CA ARG A 16 -2.38 9.99 -13.25
C ARG A 16 -3.17 9.46 -14.44
N GLU A 17 -2.60 8.54 -15.21
CA GLU A 17 -3.29 7.87 -16.35
C GLU A 17 -4.53 7.08 -15.87
N ALA A 18 -4.47 6.47 -14.70
CA ALA A 18 -5.61 5.80 -14.08
C ALA A 18 -6.67 6.77 -13.52
N GLY A 19 -6.36 8.08 -13.42
CA GLY A 19 -7.21 9.06 -12.75
C GLY A 19 -7.31 8.80 -11.23
N ALA A 20 -6.32 8.15 -10.64
CA ALA A 20 -6.29 7.81 -9.22
C ALA A 20 -5.79 8.97 -8.34
N LEU A 21 -5.06 9.92 -8.91
CA LEU A 21 -4.67 11.17 -8.23
C LEU A 21 -5.70 12.25 -8.55
N LEU A 22 -6.48 12.64 -7.56
CA LEU A 22 -7.51 13.67 -7.67
C LEU A 22 -6.99 14.97 -7.06
N GLU A 23 -7.12 16.07 -7.79
CA GLU A 23 -6.83 17.41 -7.32
C GLU A 23 -8.12 18.14 -6.97
N GLY A 24 -8.16 18.86 -5.86
CA GLY A 24 -9.37 19.53 -5.37
C GLY A 24 -9.28 19.92 -3.90
N HIS A 25 -10.40 19.95 -3.19
CA HIS A 25 -10.47 20.16 -1.76
C HIS A 25 -11.18 18.98 -1.11
N PHE A 26 -10.45 18.18 -0.36
CA PHE A 26 -10.93 16.90 0.19
C PHE A 26 -10.88 16.90 1.71
N GLN A 27 -11.93 16.39 2.36
CA GLN A 27 -11.90 16.00 3.76
C GLN A 27 -11.49 14.53 3.84
N LEU A 28 -10.37 14.27 4.49
CA LEU A 28 -9.86 12.92 4.73
C LEU A 28 -10.61 12.24 5.89
N ALA A 29 -10.52 10.91 6.00
CA ALA A 29 -11.11 10.14 7.10
C ALA A 29 -10.65 10.60 8.51
N SER A 30 -9.49 11.25 8.61
CA SER A 30 -8.99 11.88 9.84
C SER A 30 -9.67 13.20 10.19
N GLY A 31 -10.57 13.72 9.34
CA GLY A 31 -11.16 15.06 9.45
C GLY A 31 -10.26 16.18 8.90
N ARG A 32 -9.00 15.91 8.61
CA ARG A 32 -8.08 16.88 8.00
C ARG A 32 -8.41 17.12 6.54
N HIS A 33 -8.03 18.31 6.03
CA HIS A 33 -8.24 18.70 4.64
C HIS A 33 -6.97 18.55 3.81
N SER A 34 -7.12 18.20 2.53
CA SER A 34 -6.01 18.08 1.59
C SER A 34 -6.40 18.58 0.21
N GLY A 35 -5.42 19.09 -0.54
CA GLY A 35 -5.57 19.47 -1.94
C GLY A 35 -5.50 18.29 -2.91
N VAL A 36 -5.09 17.12 -2.44
CA VAL A 36 -4.95 15.91 -3.25
C VAL A 36 -5.54 14.71 -2.51
N TYR A 37 -6.26 13.88 -3.25
CA TYR A 37 -6.79 12.61 -2.77
C TYR A 37 -6.37 11.46 -3.67
N VAL A 38 -6.03 10.32 -3.07
CA VAL A 38 -5.72 9.10 -3.80
C VAL A 38 -6.93 8.18 -3.77
N GLU A 39 -7.63 8.05 -4.90
CA GLU A 39 -8.71 7.08 -5.07
C GLU A 39 -8.15 5.76 -5.64
N LYS A 40 -7.71 4.91 -4.73
CA LYS A 40 -7.02 3.66 -5.05
C LYS A 40 -7.81 2.71 -5.96
N PHE A 41 -9.14 2.69 -5.85
CA PHE A 41 -9.95 1.79 -6.66
C PHE A 41 -10.01 2.20 -8.13
N ARG A 42 -9.79 3.49 -8.45
CA ARG A 42 -9.58 3.91 -9.84
C ARG A 42 -8.30 3.35 -10.47
N LEU A 43 -7.28 3.08 -9.64
CA LEU A 43 -6.09 2.38 -10.07
C LEU A 43 -6.38 0.87 -10.21
N LEU A 44 -6.95 0.27 -9.16
CA LEU A 44 -7.15 -1.19 -9.09
C LEU A 44 -8.20 -1.70 -10.09
N GLU A 45 -9.13 -0.85 -10.55
CA GLU A 45 -10.05 -1.17 -11.65
C GLU A 45 -9.38 -1.18 -13.04
N ARG A 46 -8.10 -0.77 -13.12
CA ARG A 46 -7.33 -0.67 -14.36
C ARG A 46 -6.21 -1.71 -14.40
N PRO A 47 -6.48 -2.93 -14.90
CA PRO A 47 -5.50 -4.01 -14.88
C PRO A 47 -4.13 -3.66 -15.48
N PRO A 48 -4.00 -2.92 -16.62
CA PRO A 48 -2.68 -2.61 -17.17
C PRO A 48 -1.81 -1.74 -16.26
N GLN A 49 -2.39 -0.72 -15.59
CA GLN A 49 -1.67 0.15 -14.66
C GLN A 49 -1.32 -0.57 -13.38
N THR A 50 -2.26 -1.38 -12.84
CA THR A 50 -2.04 -2.22 -11.67
C THR A 50 -0.96 -3.26 -11.92
N ASP A 51 -0.98 -3.96 -13.07
CA ASP A 51 0.05 -4.91 -13.51
C ASP A 51 1.44 -4.26 -13.52
N ALA A 52 1.57 -3.08 -14.12
CA ALA A 52 2.84 -2.38 -14.23
C ALA A 52 3.44 -2.01 -12.85
N LEU A 53 2.62 -1.54 -11.91
CA LEU A 53 3.06 -1.25 -10.54
C LEU A 53 3.39 -2.52 -9.74
N CYS A 54 2.57 -3.56 -9.86
CA CYS A 54 2.83 -4.84 -9.20
C CYS A 54 4.09 -5.52 -9.73
N ARG A 55 4.42 -5.32 -11.01
CA ARG A 55 5.70 -5.76 -11.60
C ARG A 55 6.89 -5.08 -10.93
N MET A 56 6.82 -3.77 -10.62
CA MET A 56 7.91 -3.07 -9.92
C MET A 56 8.15 -3.70 -8.53
N ILE A 57 7.09 -4.05 -7.80
CA ILE A 57 7.20 -4.77 -6.53
C ILE A 57 7.83 -6.15 -6.74
N ALA A 58 7.35 -6.90 -7.73
CA ALA A 58 7.85 -8.24 -7.99
C ALA A 58 9.34 -8.25 -8.37
N ASP A 59 9.77 -7.31 -9.21
CA ASP A 59 11.17 -7.18 -9.64
C ASP A 59 12.08 -6.84 -8.46
N TRP A 60 11.65 -5.93 -7.57
CA TRP A 60 12.38 -5.64 -6.33
C TRP A 60 12.43 -6.86 -5.38
N ALA A 61 11.30 -7.54 -5.19
CA ALA A 61 11.20 -8.64 -4.23
C ALA A 61 11.88 -9.93 -4.70
N ARG A 62 12.15 -10.08 -5.98
CA ARG A 62 12.73 -11.31 -6.57
C ARG A 62 14.06 -11.71 -5.92
N GLU A 63 14.91 -10.73 -5.62
CA GLU A 63 16.20 -10.97 -4.99
C GLU A 63 16.08 -11.42 -3.52
N LEU A 64 14.96 -11.10 -2.88
CA LEU A 64 14.67 -11.53 -1.51
C LEU A 64 14.19 -12.98 -1.44
N SER A 65 13.82 -13.58 -2.58
CA SER A 65 13.36 -14.97 -2.69
C SER A 65 12.15 -15.29 -1.80
N PRO A 66 11.02 -14.58 -1.91
CA PRO A 66 9.79 -14.93 -1.19
C PRO A 66 9.25 -16.29 -1.63
N GLN A 67 8.44 -16.92 -0.80
CA GLN A 67 7.81 -18.21 -1.07
C GLN A 67 6.28 -18.10 -1.20
N VAL A 68 5.70 -17.05 -0.63
CA VAL A 68 4.28 -16.72 -0.72
C VAL A 68 4.10 -15.21 -0.64
N VAL A 69 3.05 -14.68 -1.27
CA VAL A 69 2.67 -13.27 -1.19
C VAL A 69 1.36 -13.15 -0.41
N ALA A 70 1.32 -12.25 0.55
CA ALA A 70 0.16 -12.02 1.41
C ALA A 70 -0.27 -10.55 1.39
N GLY A 71 -1.58 -10.29 1.35
CA GLY A 71 -2.12 -8.94 1.48
C GLY A 71 -3.32 -8.88 2.41
N PRO A 72 -3.69 -7.69 2.93
CA PRO A 72 -4.94 -7.52 3.67
C PRO A 72 -6.14 -7.41 2.71
N THR A 73 -7.33 -7.72 3.20
CA THR A 73 -8.57 -7.30 2.53
C THR A 73 -8.70 -5.78 2.59
N THR A 74 -9.16 -5.06 1.52
CA THR A 74 -9.72 -5.57 0.27
C THR A 74 -8.76 -5.36 -0.89
N GLY A 75 -8.13 -4.20 -1.03
CA GLY A 75 -7.25 -3.86 -2.15
C GLY A 75 -5.98 -4.72 -2.19
N GLY A 76 -5.44 -5.06 -1.01
CA GLY A 76 -4.28 -5.96 -0.91
C GLY A 76 -4.51 -7.35 -1.51
N ILE A 77 -5.77 -7.82 -1.68
CA ILE A 77 -6.06 -9.07 -2.40
C ILE A 77 -5.62 -8.95 -3.87
N ILE A 78 -5.99 -7.85 -4.53
CA ILE A 78 -5.65 -7.62 -5.94
C ILE A 78 -4.14 -7.49 -6.09
N VAL A 79 -3.51 -6.71 -5.22
CA VAL A 79 -2.06 -6.49 -5.25
C VAL A 79 -1.29 -7.79 -4.98
N SER A 80 -1.69 -8.58 -3.96
CA SER A 80 -1.02 -9.83 -3.65
C SER A 80 -1.16 -10.86 -4.75
N TYR A 81 -2.34 -10.95 -5.38
CA TYR A 81 -2.56 -11.84 -6.50
C TYR A 81 -1.67 -11.48 -7.69
N GLU A 82 -1.62 -10.21 -8.04
CA GLU A 82 -0.88 -9.74 -9.21
C GLU A 82 0.64 -9.83 -9.01
N VAL A 83 1.15 -9.46 -7.82
CA VAL A 83 2.57 -9.63 -7.47
C VAL A 83 2.96 -11.11 -7.46
N ALA A 84 2.13 -11.98 -6.88
CA ALA A 84 2.37 -13.42 -6.87
C ALA A 84 2.40 -14.00 -8.29
N ARG A 85 1.51 -13.54 -9.18
CA ARG A 85 1.50 -13.92 -10.60
C ARG A 85 2.84 -13.61 -11.29
N HIS A 86 3.41 -12.42 -11.04
CA HIS A 86 4.72 -12.04 -11.58
C HIS A 86 5.88 -12.85 -11.00
N LEU A 87 5.76 -13.31 -9.77
CA LEU A 87 6.79 -14.11 -9.10
C LEU A 87 6.63 -15.62 -9.36
N GLY A 88 5.48 -16.06 -9.89
CA GLY A 88 5.15 -17.48 -10.04
C GLY A 88 4.87 -18.16 -8.69
N LEU A 89 4.34 -17.41 -7.72
CA LEU A 89 4.07 -17.85 -6.35
C LEU A 89 2.57 -17.96 -6.08
N ARG A 90 2.22 -18.60 -4.96
CA ARG A 90 0.85 -18.54 -4.45
C ARG A 90 0.56 -17.21 -3.75
N SER A 91 -0.69 -16.76 -3.86
CA SER A 91 -1.20 -15.59 -3.17
C SER A 91 -2.19 -16.00 -2.08
N ILE A 92 -2.10 -15.34 -0.94
CA ILE A 92 -3.05 -15.47 0.17
C ILE A 92 -3.45 -14.09 0.68
N PHE A 93 -4.53 -14.01 1.46
CA PHE A 93 -4.92 -12.75 2.08
C PHE A 93 -5.41 -12.95 3.52
N ALA A 94 -5.21 -11.93 4.33
CA ALA A 94 -5.66 -11.88 5.71
C ALA A 94 -6.93 -11.04 5.82
N GLU A 95 -7.95 -11.59 6.49
CA GLU A 95 -9.24 -10.97 6.75
C GLU A 95 -9.28 -10.44 8.20
N ASN A 96 -10.19 -9.51 8.48
CA ASN A 96 -10.42 -9.06 9.84
C ASN A 96 -10.83 -10.24 10.72
N ALA A 97 -10.19 -10.36 11.87
CA ALA A 97 -10.51 -11.38 12.87
C ALA A 97 -11.59 -10.86 13.85
N GLU A 98 -12.42 -11.75 14.39
CA GLU A 98 -13.52 -11.39 15.31
C GLU A 98 -13.03 -10.66 16.57
N ARG A 99 -11.81 -10.95 17.02
CA ARG A 99 -11.20 -10.36 18.22
C ARG A 99 -10.26 -9.17 17.93
N GLY A 100 -10.34 -8.61 16.73
CA GLY A 100 -9.46 -7.56 16.23
C GLY A 100 -8.21 -8.12 15.56
N GLY A 101 -7.48 -7.24 14.84
CA GLY A 101 -6.37 -7.64 13.99
C GLY A 101 -6.83 -8.41 12.75
N ARG A 102 -5.92 -9.21 12.18
CA ARG A 102 -6.18 -10.00 10.98
C ARG A 102 -5.77 -11.46 11.16
N SER A 103 -6.36 -12.35 10.35
CA SER A 103 -6.02 -13.78 10.32
C SER A 103 -6.16 -14.35 8.91
N PHE A 104 -5.40 -15.40 8.61
CA PHE A 104 -5.57 -16.18 7.39
C PHE A 104 -6.74 -17.15 7.58
N GLN A 105 -7.76 -17.00 6.75
CA GLN A 105 -8.97 -17.81 6.75
C GLN A 105 -9.06 -18.60 5.44
N ARG A 106 -10.22 -19.11 5.06
CA ARG A 106 -10.47 -19.78 3.77
C ARG A 106 -9.57 -21.01 3.50
N GLY A 107 -9.00 -21.61 4.55
CA GLY A 107 -8.08 -22.73 4.41
C GLY A 107 -6.67 -22.34 3.93
N PHE A 108 -6.33 -21.06 3.94
CA PHE A 108 -4.96 -20.64 3.70
C PHE A 108 -4.03 -21.14 4.81
N THR A 109 -2.90 -21.68 4.41
CA THR A 109 -1.87 -22.19 5.32
C THR A 109 -0.53 -21.54 5.00
N ILE A 110 0.27 -21.34 6.04
CA ILE A 110 1.67 -20.92 5.97
C ILE A 110 2.48 -22.02 6.63
N ALA A 111 3.48 -22.53 5.92
CA ALA A 111 4.37 -23.55 6.49
C ALA A 111 5.30 -22.91 7.54
N PRO A 112 5.76 -23.66 8.58
CA PRO A 112 6.72 -23.14 9.53
C PRO A 112 7.99 -22.59 8.86
N GLY A 113 8.32 -21.30 9.12
CA GLY A 113 9.46 -20.63 8.53
C GLY A 113 9.27 -20.23 7.04
N GLU A 114 8.08 -20.37 6.47
CA GLU A 114 7.80 -19.94 5.09
C GLU A 114 7.95 -18.41 4.97
N ARG A 115 8.78 -17.96 4.00
CA ARG A 115 9.09 -16.54 3.81
C ARG A 115 7.96 -15.84 3.05
N VAL A 116 7.33 -14.87 3.74
CA VAL A 116 6.13 -14.18 3.27
C VAL A 116 6.48 -12.75 2.86
N LEU A 117 6.24 -12.42 1.59
CA LEU A 117 6.20 -11.04 1.13
C LEU A 117 4.81 -10.47 1.44
N ILE A 118 4.77 -9.39 2.21
CA ILE A 118 3.53 -8.70 2.55
C ILE A 118 3.36 -7.51 1.63
N VAL A 119 2.18 -7.38 1.02
CA VAL A 119 1.88 -6.28 0.08
C VAL A 119 0.55 -5.62 0.40
N ASP A 120 0.44 -4.31 0.12
CA ASP A 120 -0.82 -3.57 0.22
C ASP A 120 -0.93 -2.51 -0.89
N ASP A 121 -2.09 -1.95 -1.06
CA ASP A 121 -2.34 -0.88 -2.05
C ASP A 121 -1.79 0.47 -1.56
N VAL A 122 -2.21 0.96 -0.41
CA VAL A 122 -1.83 2.27 0.14
C VAL A 122 -1.45 2.17 1.61
N LEU A 123 -0.23 2.58 1.92
CA LEU A 123 0.24 2.74 3.29
C LEU A 123 -0.15 4.13 3.81
N THR A 124 -0.89 4.16 4.92
CA THR A 124 -1.18 5.40 5.66
C THR A 124 -0.61 5.31 7.07
N THR A 125 -1.36 4.77 8.03
CA THR A 125 -0.90 4.54 9.42
C THR A 125 -0.12 3.25 9.61
N GLY A 126 -0.18 2.35 8.63
CA GLY A 126 0.46 1.03 8.68
C GLY A 126 -0.29 -0.02 9.51
N GLY A 127 -1.48 0.29 10.02
CA GLY A 127 -2.24 -0.65 10.86
C GLY A 127 -2.50 -1.97 10.13
N SER A 128 -3.11 -1.93 8.94
CA SER A 128 -3.39 -3.16 8.15
C SER A 128 -2.15 -4.01 7.89
N VAL A 129 -1.03 -3.37 7.58
CA VAL A 129 0.24 -4.07 7.32
C VAL A 129 0.78 -4.71 8.60
N ARG A 130 0.74 -3.99 9.75
CA ARG A 130 1.14 -4.56 11.05
C ARG A 130 0.30 -5.76 11.43
N ASP A 131 -1.02 -5.68 11.23
CA ASP A 131 -1.92 -6.82 11.49
C ASP A 131 -1.56 -8.05 10.63
N VAL A 132 -1.18 -7.85 9.34
CA VAL A 132 -0.74 -8.96 8.48
C VAL A 132 0.62 -9.50 8.92
N LEU A 133 1.58 -8.63 9.33
CA LEU A 133 2.86 -9.06 9.91
C LEU A 133 2.65 -9.96 11.13
N GLU A 134 1.74 -9.57 12.03
CA GLU A 134 1.39 -10.36 13.21
C GLU A 134 0.70 -11.68 12.84
N ALA A 135 -0.22 -11.65 11.88
CA ALA A 135 -0.90 -12.85 11.39
C ALA A 135 0.08 -13.87 10.77
N VAL A 136 1.10 -13.39 10.03
CA VAL A 136 2.15 -14.26 9.48
C VAL A 136 2.95 -14.92 10.60
N ARG A 137 3.38 -14.15 11.61
CA ARG A 137 4.12 -14.68 12.76
C ARG A 137 3.28 -15.68 13.57
N ALA A 138 1.99 -15.36 13.78
CA ALA A 138 1.07 -16.24 14.51
C ALA A 138 0.83 -17.56 13.77
N ALA A 139 0.90 -17.56 12.43
CA ALA A 139 0.81 -18.77 11.60
C ALA A 139 2.14 -19.56 11.51
N GLY A 140 3.22 -19.07 12.15
CA GLY A 140 4.53 -19.70 12.11
C GLY A 140 5.39 -19.35 10.90
N GLY A 141 4.97 -18.40 10.07
CA GLY A 141 5.72 -17.90 8.93
C GLY A 141 6.76 -16.84 9.30
N GLU A 142 7.62 -16.54 8.38
CA GLU A 142 8.66 -15.50 8.48
C GLU A 142 8.28 -14.30 7.62
N PRO A 143 7.91 -13.13 8.19
CA PRO A 143 7.74 -11.91 7.42
C PRO A 143 9.08 -11.50 6.77
N LEU A 144 9.15 -11.60 5.46
CA LEU A 144 10.38 -11.35 4.70
C LEU A 144 10.59 -9.88 4.40
N ALA A 145 9.53 -9.22 3.91
CA ALA A 145 9.56 -7.84 3.50
C ALA A 145 8.13 -7.30 3.35
N VAL A 146 8.00 -5.98 3.28
CA VAL A 146 6.74 -5.28 3.00
C VAL A 146 6.90 -4.43 1.75
N ALA A 147 5.90 -4.46 0.86
CA ALA A 147 5.85 -3.56 -0.28
C ALA A 147 4.44 -3.01 -0.51
N VAL A 148 4.36 -1.74 -0.97
CA VAL A 148 3.09 -1.09 -1.25
C VAL A 148 3.13 -0.35 -2.59
N LEU A 149 1.97 -0.16 -3.21
CA LEU A 149 1.90 0.66 -4.42
C LEU A 149 2.17 2.12 -4.08
N ILE A 150 1.56 2.63 -3.01
CA ILE A 150 1.64 4.03 -2.62
C ILE A 150 1.92 4.16 -1.12
N ASP A 151 2.97 4.90 -0.77
CA ASP A 151 3.25 5.30 0.62
C ASP A 151 2.78 6.75 0.85
N ARG A 152 1.81 6.92 1.74
CA ARG A 152 1.28 8.20 2.22
C ARG A 152 1.51 8.41 3.72
N SER A 153 2.40 7.65 4.33
CA SER A 153 2.58 7.62 5.78
C SER A 153 3.44 8.75 6.35
N GLY A 154 3.83 9.73 5.54
CA GLY A 154 4.64 10.87 5.96
C GLY A 154 5.67 11.29 4.93
N GLY A 155 5.70 10.58 3.79
CA GLY A 155 6.52 10.96 2.64
C GLY A 155 8.02 11.06 2.94
N LYS A 156 8.70 11.81 2.07
CA LYS A 156 10.17 12.00 2.12
C LYS A 156 10.63 12.89 3.27
N SER A 157 9.75 13.73 3.85
CA SER A 157 10.09 14.73 4.85
C SER A 157 10.00 14.25 6.30
N ASN A 158 9.08 13.31 6.59
CA ASN A 158 8.83 12.86 7.97
C ASN A 158 9.26 11.43 8.26
N GLY A 159 9.86 10.75 7.29
CA GLY A 159 10.15 9.31 7.35
C GLY A 159 8.90 8.45 7.14
N SER A 160 9.08 7.34 6.43
CA SER A 160 7.99 6.39 6.20
C SER A 160 7.75 5.52 7.44
N VAL A 161 6.48 5.31 7.79
CA VAL A 161 6.07 4.26 8.76
C VAL A 161 6.59 2.88 8.35
N GLY A 162 6.89 2.68 7.06
CA GLY A 162 7.52 1.47 6.54
C GLY A 162 8.85 1.13 7.19
N ALA A 163 9.62 2.14 7.62
CA ALA A 163 10.88 1.92 8.34
C ALA A 163 10.70 1.23 9.71
N ASP A 164 9.52 1.32 10.31
CA ASP A 164 9.21 0.77 11.64
C ASP A 164 8.72 -0.69 11.59
N PHE A 165 8.59 -1.30 10.41
CA PHE A 165 8.10 -2.68 10.29
C PHE A 165 9.14 -3.74 10.71
N GLY A 166 10.41 -3.35 10.85
CA GLY A 166 11.50 -4.26 11.22
C GLY A 166 11.89 -5.27 10.14
N VAL A 167 11.43 -5.04 8.90
CA VAL A 167 11.76 -5.82 7.70
C VAL A 167 12.00 -4.84 6.53
N PRO A 168 12.69 -5.26 5.45
CA PRO A 168 12.85 -4.44 4.26
C PRO A 168 11.51 -3.89 3.74
N PHE A 169 11.50 -2.62 3.34
CA PHE A 169 10.32 -1.92 2.86
C PHE A 169 10.54 -1.31 1.47
N PHE A 170 9.52 -1.41 0.62
CA PHE A 170 9.49 -0.80 -0.70
C PHE A 170 8.15 -0.12 -0.97
N SER A 171 8.17 1.02 -1.65
CA SER A 171 6.98 1.64 -2.25
C SER A 171 7.27 2.02 -3.70
N CYS A 172 6.28 1.81 -4.58
CA CYS A 172 6.40 2.28 -5.96
C CYS A 172 6.42 3.81 -6.03
N LEU A 173 5.63 4.46 -5.17
CA LEU A 173 5.55 5.90 -5.05
C LEU A 173 5.39 6.33 -3.60
N ALA A 174 6.23 7.26 -3.14
CA ALA A 174 6.04 7.96 -1.87
C ALA A 174 5.44 9.35 -2.14
N LEU A 175 4.26 9.61 -1.56
CA LEU A 175 3.55 10.88 -1.69
C LEU A 175 3.58 11.63 -0.35
N ASP A 176 4.22 12.79 -0.36
CA ASP A 176 4.15 13.77 0.73
C ASP A 176 3.01 14.74 0.42
N LEU A 177 1.82 14.42 0.90
CA LEU A 177 0.63 15.22 0.66
C LEU A 177 0.34 16.08 1.89
N PRO A 178 0.44 17.42 1.77
CA PRO A 178 0.11 18.32 2.85
C PRO A 178 -1.37 18.14 3.25
N SER A 179 -1.59 18.09 4.55
CA SER A 179 -2.94 18.10 5.13
C SER A 179 -3.04 19.15 6.23
N TYR A 180 -4.20 19.76 6.35
CA TYR A 180 -4.47 20.91 7.20
C TYR A 180 -5.58 20.59 8.19
N GLU A 181 -5.54 21.17 9.38
CA GLU A 181 -6.72 21.25 10.23
C GLU A 181 -7.80 22.10 9.53
N SER A 182 -9.07 21.77 9.73
CA SER A 182 -10.18 22.49 9.08
C SER A 182 -10.14 24.00 9.35
N ALA A 183 -9.74 24.39 10.57
CA ALA A 183 -9.65 25.79 10.98
C ALA A 183 -8.53 26.59 10.26
N ASP A 184 -7.46 25.90 9.83
CA ASP A 184 -6.26 26.52 9.23
C ASP A 184 -6.08 26.10 7.76
N CYS A 185 -7.16 25.66 7.11
CA CYS A 185 -7.08 25.15 5.76
C CYS A 185 -7.09 26.28 4.71
N PRO A 186 -6.00 26.46 3.93
CA PRO A 186 -5.95 27.50 2.91
C PRO A 186 -6.96 27.29 1.77
N LEU A 187 -7.44 26.07 1.57
CA LEU A 187 -8.45 25.77 0.55
C LEU A 187 -9.85 26.19 1.01
N CYS A 188 -10.13 26.14 2.33
CA CYS A 188 -11.33 26.72 2.92
C CYS A 188 -11.34 28.25 2.79
N GLU A 189 -10.21 28.89 3.07
CA GLU A 189 -10.05 30.36 2.93
C GLU A 189 -10.29 30.83 1.49
N GLN A 190 -9.92 30.00 0.51
CA GLN A 190 -10.16 30.26 -0.92
C GLN A 190 -11.61 29.95 -1.36
N GLY A 191 -12.44 29.46 -0.48
CA GLY A 191 -13.82 29.09 -0.77
C GLY A 191 -13.97 27.91 -1.74
N LEU A 192 -12.97 27.04 -1.85
CA LEU A 192 -13.04 25.86 -2.72
C LEU A 192 -14.04 24.85 -2.16
N PRO A 193 -14.94 24.28 -3.01
CA PRO A 193 -15.92 23.29 -2.57
C PRO A 193 -15.24 22.08 -1.93
N LEU A 194 -15.72 21.69 -0.73
CA LEU A 194 -15.19 20.53 0.02
C LEU A 194 -15.87 19.25 -0.46
N THR A 195 -15.06 18.25 -0.80
CA THR A 195 -15.50 16.88 -1.10
C THR A 195 -15.17 15.97 0.09
N ILE A 196 -16.16 15.26 0.63
CA ILE A 196 -15.98 14.26 1.69
C ILE A 196 -15.61 12.93 1.04
N THR A 197 -14.53 12.27 1.52
CA THR A 197 -13.99 11.03 0.95
C THR A 197 -14.12 9.85 1.91
#